data_4b180f7dca96b8b50db0f252b00ba629
#
_entry.id   4b180f7dca96b8b50db0f252b00ba629
#
_cell.length_a   1.000
_cell.length_b   1.000
_cell.length_c   1.000
_cell.angle_alpha   90.00
_cell.angle_beta   90.00
_cell.angle_gamma   90.00
#
_symmetry.space_group_name_H-M   'P 1'
#
loop_
_entity.id
_entity.type
_entity.pdbx_description
1 polymer ?
#
loop_
_entity_poly.entity_id
_entity_poly.type
_entity_poly.pdbx_seq_one_letter_code
_entity_poly.pdbx_strand_id
1 'polypeptide(L)'
;MKMKKFLALSTASVMALSMAACGSTDNGGAAESSAASTTPATAEASSEAAAPAEVTSLNYADITLGEDYTDITTTIKVLTNRTDLLEDGAAVPFQTYIDAFNEMYPNITVDIEGITDYASDTLLRLQGGDWGDVMFIPAVDKADLSTYFLPLGTTTEMDGQLNYYNQMYEGTVYGVPYTAGVSGGIVYNKAVFEAAGITEMPKTPEDFIAALKQIKEYDSSIIPMYTNYAAGWAMGGQWDPAISGSATGDSTYMNQKLLHTANPFADPGDGTGAYNVYKVMYDAVAEGLTEEDYSTTDWEGCKGMINNGQIACMVLGSWAVPQMKEAGDNADDIAYMPFPITLTSGKQAASVGPDYSFGINADASEENQAAALCFVKFMTEESGFSYDCGGLPVAIKDTRLPDFYAAFKGIDFVVDEPAIDGEEDLLNELNAESGLNINNNGETKMQELVE
;
A
#
# COMPACT_ATOMS: atom_id res chain seq x y z
N MET A 1 24.50 -48.63 -16.02
CA MET A 1 25.54 -49.17 -15.14
C MET A 1 25.88 -48.11 -14.08
N LYS A 2 25.55 -48.46 -12.84
CA LYS A 2 25.93 -47.81 -11.54
C LYS A 2 25.42 -46.38 -11.24
N MET A 3 24.27 -46.38 -10.49
CA MET A 3 23.84 -45.36 -9.55
C MET A 3 24.90 -45.07 -8.48
N LYS A 4 25.09 -43.81 -8.12
CA LYS A 4 25.63 -43.42 -6.82
C LYS A 4 24.64 -42.47 -6.14
N LYS A 5 24.02 -42.99 -5.10
CA LYS A 5 23.25 -42.23 -4.11
C LYS A 5 24.23 -41.47 -3.21
N PHE A 6 24.02 -40.18 -3.00
CA PHE A 6 24.64 -39.44 -1.89
C PHE A 6 23.56 -39.11 -0.88
N LEU A 7 23.78 -39.61 0.32
CA LEU A 7 23.01 -39.42 1.54
C LEU A 7 23.55 -38.14 2.20
N ALA A 8 22.75 -37.12 2.37
CA ALA A 8 23.12 -35.96 3.19
C ALA A 8 22.50 -36.09 4.59
N LEU A 9 23.36 -36.04 5.56
CA LEU A 9 23.11 -36.21 6.99
C LEU A 9 22.72 -34.84 7.58
N SER A 10 21.53 -34.77 8.18
CA SER A 10 21.08 -33.61 8.95
C SER A 10 21.71 -33.64 10.35
N THR A 11 22.39 -32.57 10.73
CA THR A 11 22.80 -32.31 12.11
C THR A 11 21.96 -31.20 12.70
N ALA A 12 21.07 -31.58 13.60
CA ALA A 12 20.35 -30.67 14.50
C ALA A 12 21.28 -30.30 15.66
N SER A 13 21.55 -29.02 15.85
CA SER A 13 22.25 -28.51 17.03
C SER A 13 21.24 -27.92 18.02
N VAL A 14 21.04 -28.64 19.11
CA VAL A 14 20.33 -28.19 20.31
C VAL A 14 21.30 -27.36 21.15
N MET A 15 21.02 -26.10 21.41
CA MET A 15 21.69 -25.30 22.43
C MET A 15 20.85 -25.31 23.71
N ALA A 16 21.38 -25.95 24.74
CA ALA A 16 20.85 -25.94 26.09
C ALA A 16 21.34 -24.69 26.84
N LEU A 17 20.41 -23.97 27.45
CA LEU A 17 20.71 -22.92 28.45
C LEU A 17 21.17 -23.57 29.75
N SER A 18 22.34 -23.18 30.24
CA SER A 18 22.80 -23.47 31.59
C SER A 18 22.59 -22.22 32.47
N MET A 19 21.68 -22.37 33.45
CA MET A 19 21.62 -21.47 34.60
C MET A 19 22.69 -21.90 35.61
N ALA A 20 23.47 -20.97 36.07
CA ALA A 20 24.35 -21.13 37.22
C ALA A 20 23.79 -20.31 38.39
N ALA A 21 23.39 -21.01 39.43
CA ALA A 21 23.06 -20.47 40.75
C ALA A 21 24.29 -20.55 41.63
N CYS A 22 24.57 -19.51 42.40
CA CYS A 22 25.35 -19.49 43.65
C CYS A 22 24.60 -18.56 44.58
N GLY A 23 24.16 -18.91 45.76
CA GLY A 23 24.54 -19.85 46.80
C GLY A 23 25.11 -19.13 48.00
N SER A 24 24.40 -19.24 49.10
CA SER A 24 24.74 -19.41 50.50
C SER A 24 24.34 -18.24 51.43
N THR A 25 23.51 -18.57 52.35
CA THR A 25 23.58 -19.01 53.78
C THR A 25 23.46 -17.82 54.72
N ASP A 26 22.79 -17.76 55.82
CA ASP A 26 22.16 -18.74 56.69
C ASP A 26 21.38 -18.01 57.82
N ASN A 27 20.47 -18.72 58.45
CA ASN A 27 19.94 -18.57 59.83
C ASN A 27 18.97 -17.42 60.17
N GLY A 28 17.78 -17.68 60.55
CA GLY A 28 17.25 -18.48 61.61
C GLY A 28 16.35 -17.66 62.49
N GLY A 29 15.18 -18.10 62.83
CA GLY A 29 14.45 -17.62 64.00
C GLY A 29 12.95 -17.38 63.79
N ALA A 30 12.16 -18.34 64.18
CA ALA A 30 10.72 -18.25 64.33
C ALA A 30 10.33 -17.44 65.58
N ALA A 31 9.18 -16.78 65.51
CA ALA A 31 8.16 -16.81 66.56
C ALA A 31 6.91 -16.02 66.20
N GLU A 32 5.85 -16.59 66.61
CA GLU A 32 4.42 -16.31 66.47
C GLU A 32 3.93 -14.98 67.06
N SER A 33 2.75 -14.59 66.55
CA SER A 33 1.56 -14.28 67.35
C SER A 33 1.14 -12.84 67.54
N SER A 34 0.01 -12.60 67.08
CA SER A 34 -1.23 -12.08 67.67
C SER A 34 -1.69 -10.67 67.27
N ALA A 35 -2.96 -10.71 66.95
CA ALA A 35 -3.85 -9.65 66.59
C ALA A 35 -4.03 -8.57 67.70
N ALA A 36 -4.24 -7.33 67.28
CA ALA A 36 -5.20 -6.45 67.94
C ALA A 36 -5.66 -5.32 67.01
N SER A 37 -6.95 -5.28 66.84
CA SER A 37 -7.78 -4.21 66.23
C SER A 37 -7.71 -2.92 67.06
N THR A 38 -7.59 -1.78 66.36
CA THR A 38 -8.26 -0.52 66.79
C THR A 38 -8.31 0.47 65.61
N THR A 39 -9.50 0.81 65.15
CA THR A 39 -9.88 2.06 64.48
C THR A 39 -10.44 3.00 65.60
N PRO A 40 -10.60 4.30 65.46
CA PRO A 40 -10.46 5.25 64.33
C PRO A 40 -9.75 6.59 64.71
N ALA A 41 -9.40 7.39 63.73
CA ALA A 41 -9.56 8.84 63.77
C ALA A 41 -9.42 9.50 62.38
N THR A 42 -10.48 10.11 61.98
CA THR A 42 -10.66 10.98 60.84
C THR A 42 -9.70 12.19 60.90
N ALA A 43 -8.99 12.43 59.83
CA ALA A 43 -8.45 13.77 59.52
C ALA A 43 -8.64 13.96 58.00
N GLU A 44 -9.61 14.78 57.65
CA GLU A 44 -9.79 15.33 56.30
C GLU A 44 -8.58 16.22 56.00
N ALA A 45 -7.78 15.82 55.00
CA ALA A 45 -6.90 16.70 54.29
C ALA A 45 -7.40 16.71 52.84
N SER A 46 -8.05 17.79 52.47
CA SER A 46 -8.38 18.07 51.07
C SER A 46 -7.07 18.24 50.30
N SER A 47 -6.66 17.24 49.57
CA SER A 47 -5.76 17.43 48.46
C SER A 47 -6.64 17.71 47.23
N GLU A 48 -6.66 18.94 46.83
CA GLU A 48 -7.08 19.37 45.53
C GLU A 48 -6.22 18.56 44.54
N ALA A 49 -6.82 17.52 43.93
CA ALA A 49 -6.22 16.81 42.81
C ALA A 49 -6.16 17.85 41.69
N ALA A 50 -4.95 18.25 41.30
CA ALA A 50 -4.73 18.96 40.07
C ALA A 50 -5.40 18.15 38.96
N ALA A 51 -6.29 18.80 38.21
CA ALA A 51 -6.85 18.22 36.99
C ALA A 51 -5.67 17.76 36.12
N PRO A 52 -5.77 16.61 35.47
CA PRO A 52 -4.79 16.23 34.48
C PRO A 52 -4.71 17.40 33.48
N ALA A 53 -3.50 17.85 33.17
CA ALA A 53 -3.29 18.76 32.06
C ALA A 53 -3.97 18.13 30.85
N GLU A 54 -4.86 18.87 30.20
CA GLU A 54 -5.39 18.47 28.91
C GLU A 54 -4.18 18.23 28.00
N VAL A 55 -3.88 16.99 27.72
CA VAL A 55 -3.00 16.64 26.62
C VAL A 55 -3.81 17.06 25.39
N THR A 56 -3.48 18.20 24.80
CA THR A 56 -3.99 18.61 23.51
C THR A 56 -3.42 17.59 22.52
N SER A 57 -4.18 16.54 22.25
CA SER A 57 -3.82 15.57 21.21
C SER A 57 -3.82 16.32 19.88
N LEU A 58 -2.69 16.26 19.17
CA LEU A 58 -2.60 16.76 17.80
C LEU A 58 -3.70 16.07 16.97
N ASN A 59 -4.53 16.87 16.29
CA ASN A 59 -5.62 16.35 15.45
C ASN A 59 -5.51 16.96 14.07
N TYR A 60 -5.51 16.11 13.06
CA TYR A 60 -5.41 16.53 11.66
C TYR A 60 -6.51 17.54 11.27
N ALA A 61 -7.73 17.33 11.78
CA ALA A 61 -8.87 18.18 11.44
C ALA A 61 -8.73 19.62 11.95
N ASP A 62 -8.02 19.80 13.06
CA ASP A 62 -7.91 21.08 13.73
C ASP A 62 -6.81 21.98 13.17
N ILE A 63 -5.90 21.44 12.33
CA ILE A 63 -4.77 22.20 11.77
C ILE A 63 -5.24 23.15 10.67
N THR A 64 -4.93 24.42 10.81
CA THR A 64 -5.03 25.45 9.77
C THR A 64 -3.65 25.73 9.19
N LEU A 65 -3.40 25.27 7.96
CA LEU A 65 -2.11 25.45 7.30
C LEU A 65 -1.74 26.93 7.15
N GLY A 66 -0.49 27.26 7.49
CA GLY A 66 0.04 28.63 7.45
C GLY A 66 -0.39 29.53 8.60
N GLU A 67 -1.22 29.03 9.55
CA GLU A 67 -1.64 29.76 10.76
C GLU A 67 -1.13 29.06 12.03
N ASP A 68 -1.34 27.74 12.14
CA ASP A 68 -0.90 26.96 13.30
C ASP A 68 0.57 26.55 13.16
N TYR A 69 1.28 26.48 14.27
CA TYR A 69 2.67 25.99 14.38
C TYR A 69 3.71 26.68 13.49
N THR A 70 3.47 27.92 13.06
CA THR A 70 4.38 28.67 12.16
C THR A 70 5.68 29.13 12.83
N ASP A 71 5.76 29.08 14.15
CA ASP A 71 6.93 29.46 14.96
C ASP A 71 7.88 28.28 15.25
N ILE A 72 7.50 27.04 14.88
CA ILE A 72 8.34 25.86 15.06
C ILE A 72 9.61 26.00 14.21
N THR A 73 10.74 25.68 14.83
CA THR A 73 12.06 25.62 14.18
C THR A 73 12.66 24.25 14.40
N THR A 74 12.55 23.37 13.43
CA THR A 74 13.02 21.99 13.54
C THR A 74 13.40 21.38 12.19
N THR A 75 13.95 20.17 12.23
CA THR A 75 14.15 19.31 11.05
C THR A 75 13.33 18.04 11.24
N ILE A 76 12.44 17.75 10.29
CA ILE A 76 11.73 16.49 10.20
C ILE A 76 12.38 15.59 9.15
N LYS A 77 12.50 14.30 9.46
CA LYS A 77 13.00 13.26 8.54
C LYS A 77 11.83 12.52 7.94
N VAL A 78 11.83 12.39 6.62
CA VAL A 78 10.75 11.77 5.84
C VAL A 78 11.31 10.60 5.02
N LEU A 79 10.74 9.43 5.16
CA LEU A 79 11.06 8.27 4.31
C LEU A 79 10.00 8.13 3.20
N THR A 80 10.46 7.93 1.98
CA THR A 80 9.58 7.75 0.81
C THR A 80 10.04 6.60 -0.09
N ASN A 81 9.08 5.95 -0.76
CA ASN A 81 9.36 5.00 -1.84
C ASN A 81 9.54 5.69 -3.21
N ARG A 82 9.30 7.00 -3.28
CA ARG A 82 9.32 7.77 -4.53
C ARG A 82 10.75 8.27 -4.83
N THR A 83 11.66 7.31 -5.02
CA THR A 83 13.05 7.58 -5.42
C THR A 83 13.13 8.30 -6.75
N ASP A 84 12.18 8.03 -7.66
CA ASP A 84 12.01 8.70 -8.95
C ASP A 84 11.89 10.23 -8.84
N LEU A 85 11.28 10.74 -7.77
CA LEU A 85 11.11 12.17 -7.53
C LEU A 85 12.34 12.84 -6.88
N LEU A 86 13.31 12.04 -6.46
CA LEU A 86 14.57 12.53 -5.86
C LEU A 86 15.72 12.55 -6.87
N GLU A 87 15.53 11.98 -8.06
CA GLU A 87 16.53 11.94 -9.12
C GLU A 87 16.57 13.24 -9.93
N ASP A 88 17.73 13.54 -10.51
CA ASP A 88 17.89 14.66 -11.45
C ASP A 88 17.04 14.42 -12.70
N GLY A 89 16.11 15.32 -12.97
CA GLY A 89 15.26 15.27 -14.17
C GLY A 89 13.85 14.75 -13.95
N ALA A 90 13.45 14.50 -12.69
CA ALA A 90 12.04 14.26 -12.37
C ALA A 90 11.15 15.39 -12.90
N ALA A 91 9.98 15.06 -13.46
CA ALA A 91 9.05 16.06 -14.01
C ALA A 91 8.58 17.06 -12.95
N VAL A 92 8.28 16.59 -11.76
CA VAL A 92 8.03 17.41 -10.56
C VAL A 92 8.90 16.88 -9.43
N PRO A 93 10.14 17.41 -9.25
CA PRO A 93 11.01 16.98 -8.17
C PRO A 93 10.38 17.17 -6.80
N PHE A 94 10.65 16.27 -5.86
CA PHE A 94 10.12 16.37 -4.50
C PHE A 94 10.46 17.70 -3.82
N GLN A 95 11.60 18.29 -4.19
CA GLN A 95 12.02 19.60 -3.72
C GLN A 95 10.99 20.71 -4.02
N THR A 96 10.24 20.61 -5.12
CA THR A 96 9.17 21.56 -5.47
C THR A 96 8.11 21.64 -4.39
N TYR A 97 7.73 20.49 -3.82
CA TYR A 97 6.75 20.43 -2.74
C TYR A 97 7.34 20.95 -1.42
N ILE A 98 8.60 20.63 -1.14
CA ILE A 98 9.32 21.17 0.04
C ILE A 98 9.40 22.69 -0.04
N ASP A 99 9.77 23.25 -1.18
CA ASP A 99 9.86 24.70 -1.37
C ASP A 99 8.50 25.38 -1.16
N ALA A 100 7.42 24.81 -1.69
CA ALA A 100 6.07 25.31 -1.50
C ALA A 100 5.60 25.19 -0.03
N PHE A 101 5.94 24.11 0.67
CA PHE A 101 5.70 23.95 2.10
C PHE A 101 6.45 25.03 2.89
N ASN A 102 7.69 25.31 2.55
CA ASN A 102 8.51 26.31 3.23
C ASN A 102 8.06 27.77 2.99
N GLU A 103 7.18 28.04 2.01
CA GLU A 103 6.51 29.34 1.92
C GLU A 103 5.59 29.59 3.14
N MET A 104 4.98 28.52 3.67
CA MET A 104 4.11 28.60 4.86
C MET A 104 4.90 28.39 6.16
N TYR A 105 5.90 27.48 6.13
CA TYR A 105 6.68 27.04 7.29
C TYR A 105 8.19 27.21 7.06
N PRO A 106 8.70 28.44 7.02
CA PRO A 106 10.08 28.74 6.59
C PRO A 106 11.17 28.19 7.53
N ASN A 107 10.80 27.84 8.76
CA ASN A 107 11.75 27.37 9.77
C ASN A 107 11.73 25.84 9.96
N ILE A 108 10.88 25.11 9.21
CA ILE A 108 10.85 23.66 9.23
C ILE A 108 11.67 23.15 8.04
N THR A 109 12.75 22.44 8.34
CA THR A 109 13.55 21.75 7.32
C THR A 109 12.99 20.35 7.11
N VAL A 110 12.82 19.93 5.86
CA VAL A 110 12.41 18.56 5.49
C VAL A 110 13.62 17.83 4.93
N ASP A 111 14.10 16.82 5.66
CA ASP A 111 15.18 15.90 5.23
C ASP A 111 14.54 14.61 4.71
N ILE A 112 14.62 14.39 3.39
CA ILE A 112 13.92 13.30 2.74
C ILE A 112 14.89 12.20 2.28
N GLU A 113 14.56 10.94 2.60
CA GLU A 113 15.31 9.75 2.21
C GLU A 113 14.42 8.83 1.35
N GLY A 114 14.90 8.51 0.14
CA GLY A 114 14.25 7.54 -0.76
C GLY A 114 14.77 6.12 -0.52
N ILE A 115 13.86 5.16 -0.54
CA ILE A 115 14.17 3.73 -0.36
C ILE A 115 13.54 2.94 -1.50
N THR A 116 14.34 2.19 -2.26
CA THR A 116 13.86 1.38 -3.40
C THR A 116 13.09 0.14 -2.95
N ASP A 117 13.66 -0.64 -2.03
CA ASP A 117 13.00 -1.84 -1.47
C ASP A 117 12.15 -1.47 -0.25
N TYR A 118 11.25 -0.52 -0.43
CA TYR A 118 10.55 0.19 0.62
C TYR A 118 9.82 -0.72 1.60
N ALA A 119 9.05 -1.68 1.10
CA ALA A 119 8.20 -2.52 1.94
C ALA A 119 8.99 -3.34 2.96
N SER A 120 10.11 -3.95 2.54
CA SER A 120 10.95 -4.78 3.42
C SER A 120 11.82 -3.94 4.35
N ASP A 121 12.45 -2.88 3.82
CA ASP A 121 13.38 -2.06 4.58
C ASP A 121 12.67 -1.25 5.67
N THR A 122 11.48 -0.73 5.38
CA THR A 122 10.72 0.06 6.36
C THR A 122 10.18 -0.78 7.51
N LEU A 123 9.79 -2.04 7.27
CA LEU A 123 9.42 -2.96 8.35
C LEU A 123 10.58 -3.22 9.32
N LEU A 124 11.80 -3.37 8.81
CA LEU A 124 12.99 -3.53 9.64
C LEU A 124 13.28 -2.26 10.45
N ARG A 125 13.13 -1.08 9.84
CA ARG A 125 13.34 0.20 10.52
C ARG A 125 12.29 0.46 11.60
N LEU A 126 11.00 0.12 11.35
CA LEU A 126 9.95 0.18 12.35
C LEU A 126 10.30 -0.63 13.59
N GLN A 127 10.71 -1.89 13.41
CA GLN A 127 11.12 -2.77 14.51
C GLN A 127 12.35 -2.25 15.24
N GLY A 128 13.25 -1.56 14.55
CA GLY A 128 14.46 -0.94 15.11
C GLY A 128 14.22 0.40 15.79
N GLY A 129 13.10 1.07 15.56
CA GLY A 129 12.79 2.40 16.08
C GLY A 129 13.58 3.55 15.45
N ASP A 130 14.35 3.31 14.39
CA ASP A 130 15.19 4.33 13.71
C ASP A 130 14.67 4.59 12.28
N TRP A 131 13.58 5.35 12.18
CA TRP A 131 12.95 5.63 10.90
C TRP A 131 12.56 7.10 10.65
N GLY A 132 12.90 7.99 11.56
CA GLY A 132 12.63 9.42 11.44
C GLY A 132 11.27 9.83 11.97
N ASP A 133 10.68 10.89 11.39
CA ASP A 133 9.45 11.52 11.88
C ASP A 133 8.23 11.18 11.04
N VAL A 134 8.40 10.96 9.74
CA VAL A 134 7.33 10.64 8.79
C VAL A 134 7.76 9.50 7.88
N MET A 135 6.87 8.55 7.64
CA MET A 135 7.06 7.53 6.61
C MET A 135 5.74 7.18 5.92
N PHE A 136 5.82 6.55 4.76
CA PHE A 136 4.67 5.82 4.23
C PHE A 136 4.52 4.51 4.99
N ILE A 137 3.36 4.31 5.61
CA ILE A 137 3.10 3.15 6.46
C ILE A 137 3.20 1.87 5.63
N PRO A 138 4.15 0.96 5.93
CA PRO A 138 4.25 -0.33 5.25
C PRO A 138 3.11 -1.27 5.67
N ALA A 139 3.15 -2.52 5.21
CA ALA A 139 2.20 -3.56 5.63
C ALA A 139 2.40 -3.89 7.12
N VAL A 140 1.63 -3.23 7.98
CA VAL A 140 1.59 -3.41 9.44
C VAL A 140 0.18 -3.87 9.82
N ASP A 141 0.07 -4.78 10.77
CA ASP A 141 -1.22 -5.17 11.32
C ASP A 141 -1.93 -3.96 11.90
N LYS A 142 -3.21 -3.82 11.60
CA LYS A 142 -3.98 -2.64 12.01
C LYS A 142 -3.97 -2.43 13.53
N ALA A 143 -4.00 -3.51 14.31
CA ALA A 143 -3.92 -3.46 15.76
C ALA A 143 -2.57 -2.90 16.27
N ASP A 144 -1.51 -2.99 15.48
CA ASP A 144 -0.17 -2.51 15.84
C ASP A 144 0.06 -1.05 15.44
N LEU A 145 -0.86 -0.42 14.69
CA LEU A 145 -0.70 0.97 14.22
C LEU A 145 -0.39 1.93 15.38
N SER A 146 -1.09 1.81 16.50
CA SER A 146 -0.89 2.67 17.67
C SER A 146 0.47 2.48 18.36
N THR A 147 1.18 1.40 18.08
CA THR A 147 2.52 1.14 18.62
C THR A 147 3.57 2.03 17.94
N TYR A 148 3.36 2.37 16.68
CA TYR A 148 4.35 3.07 15.87
C TYR A 148 3.93 4.48 15.49
N PHE A 149 2.62 4.71 15.29
CA PHE A 149 2.13 5.93 14.65
C PHE A 149 1.25 6.77 15.58
N LEU A 150 1.43 8.07 15.45
CA LEU A 150 0.63 9.07 16.16
C LEU A 150 -0.84 8.96 15.71
N PRO A 151 -1.81 8.94 16.65
CA PRO A 151 -3.22 9.08 16.28
C PRO A 151 -3.48 10.49 15.75
N LEU A 152 -4.14 10.59 14.59
CA LEU A 152 -4.36 11.83 13.86
C LEU A 152 -5.79 12.37 14.02
N GLY A 153 -6.65 11.65 14.73
CA GLY A 153 -8.06 11.90 14.92
C GLY A 153 -8.92 10.70 14.53
N THR A 154 -10.23 10.92 14.45
CA THR A 154 -11.19 9.90 14.03
C THR A 154 -11.73 10.22 12.63
N THR A 155 -12.27 9.22 11.94
CA THR A 155 -12.95 9.43 10.65
C THR A 155 -14.11 10.42 10.75
N THR A 156 -14.77 10.49 11.92
CA THR A 156 -15.85 11.46 12.17
C THR A 156 -15.34 12.89 12.30
N GLU A 157 -14.20 13.11 12.97
CA GLU A 157 -13.56 14.42 13.09
C GLU A 157 -13.01 14.91 11.76
N MET A 158 -12.50 14.00 10.94
CA MET A 158 -11.93 14.29 9.62
C MET A 158 -12.97 14.27 8.49
N ASP A 159 -14.27 14.05 8.82
CA ASP A 159 -15.35 14.04 7.81
C ASP A 159 -15.39 15.35 7.02
N GLY A 160 -15.59 15.24 5.72
CA GLY A 160 -15.58 16.38 4.81
C GLY A 160 -14.21 16.92 4.42
N GLN A 161 -13.10 16.30 4.86
CA GLN A 161 -11.74 16.69 4.45
C GLN A 161 -11.11 15.72 3.44
N LEU A 162 -11.27 14.42 3.65
CA LEU A 162 -10.64 13.38 2.84
C LEU A 162 -11.67 12.45 2.21
N ASN A 163 -11.35 11.99 0.98
CA ASN A 163 -12.18 11.03 0.24
C ASN A 163 -11.88 9.57 0.65
N TYR A 164 -10.70 9.29 1.21
CA TYR A 164 -10.22 7.93 1.44
C TYR A 164 -9.49 7.81 2.77
N TYR A 165 -9.66 6.64 3.43
CA TYR A 165 -8.93 6.23 4.63
C TYR A 165 -8.56 4.75 4.50
N ASN A 166 -7.35 4.36 4.91
CA ASN A 166 -6.94 2.95 4.92
C ASN A 166 -6.12 2.57 6.15
N GLN A 167 -5.42 3.51 6.78
CA GLN A 167 -4.61 3.26 7.98
C GLN A 167 -5.38 3.69 9.22
N MET A 168 -6.37 2.87 9.58
CA MET A 168 -7.21 3.11 10.76
C MET A 168 -7.48 1.81 11.52
N TYR A 169 -7.69 1.94 12.82
CA TYR A 169 -8.07 0.85 13.71
C TYR A 169 -9.01 1.36 14.79
N GLU A 170 -10.08 0.64 15.07
CA GLU A 170 -11.13 1.01 16.06
C GLU A 170 -11.59 2.47 15.94
N GLY A 171 -11.78 2.96 14.72
CA GLY A 171 -12.25 4.31 14.42
C GLY A 171 -11.20 5.41 14.51
N THR A 172 -9.98 5.10 14.95
CA THR A 172 -8.86 6.04 15.01
C THR A 172 -8.04 5.97 13.72
N VAL A 173 -7.69 7.11 13.15
CA VAL A 173 -6.86 7.27 11.96
C VAL A 173 -5.42 7.46 12.38
N TYR A 174 -4.50 6.65 11.86
CA TYR A 174 -3.05 6.70 12.11
C TYR A 174 -2.24 7.11 10.88
N GLY A 175 -2.89 7.17 9.73
CA GLY A 175 -2.21 7.57 8.50
C GLY A 175 -3.15 8.26 7.51
N VAL A 176 -2.61 9.26 6.82
CA VAL A 176 -3.32 10.05 5.81
C VAL A 176 -2.78 9.68 4.42
N PRO A 177 -3.63 9.26 3.49
CA PRO A 177 -3.18 8.91 2.15
C PRO A 177 -2.49 10.07 1.45
N TYR A 178 -1.40 9.79 0.74
CA TYR A 178 -0.75 10.80 -0.09
C TYR A 178 -1.35 10.86 -1.50
N THR A 179 -1.86 9.73 -1.97
CA THR A 179 -2.56 9.61 -3.25
C THR A 179 -3.58 8.47 -3.18
N ALA A 180 -4.52 8.47 -4.10
CA ALA A 180 -5.42 7.37 -4.37
C ALA A 180 -5.46 7.12 -5.87
N GLY A 181 -5.89 5.94 -6.29
CA GLY A 181 -5.92 5.63 -7.70
C GLY A 181 -6.74 4.40 -8.03
N VAL A 182 -6.84 4.11 -9.30
CA VAL A 182 -7.33 2.82 -9.77
C VAL A 182 -6.24 1.78 -9.54
N SER A 183 -6.58 0.69 -8.89
CA SER A 183 -5.72 -0.45 -8.65
C SER A 183 -6.13 -1.62 -9.55
N GLY A 184 -5.16 -2.42 -10.01
CA GLY A 184 -5.45 -3.58 -10.86
C GLY A 184 -5.98 -3.22 -12.25
N GLY A 185 -5.60 -2.05 -12.80
CA GLY A 185 -5.88 -1.72 -14.19
C GLY A 185 -4.73 -2.13 -15.11
N ILE A 186 -4.74 -1.68 -16.34
CA ILE A 186 -3.72 -2.02 -17.35
C ILE A 186 -3.12 -0.75 -17.96
N VAL A 187 -1.82 -0.57 -17.73
CA VAL A 187 -1.02 0.41 -18.48
C VAL A 187 -0.66 -0.22 -19.83
N TYR A 188 -0.84 0.50 -20.93
CA TYR A 188 -0.55 -0.02 -22.25
C TYR A 188 0.01 1.05 -23.20
N ASN A 189 0.75 0.60 -24.20
CA ASN A 189 1.21 1.44 -25.30
C ASN A 189 0.16 1.40 -26.42
N LYS A 190 -0.59 2.51 -26.59
CA LYS A 190 -1.70 2.57 -27.55
C LYS A 190 -1.22 2.49 -29.00
N ALA A 191 -0.02 2.99 -29.32
CA ALA A 191 0.51 2.91 -30.67
C ALA A 191 0.78 1.45 -31.09
N VAL A 192 1.24 0.60 -30.15
CA VAL A 192 1.39 -0.85 -30.37
C VAL A 192 0.04 -1.52 -30.62
N PHE A 193 -0.97 -1.20 -29.81
CA PHE A 193 -2.34 -1.73 -29.99
C PHE A 193 -2.92 -1.33 -31.34
N GLU A 194 -2.83 -0.05 -31.70
CA GLU A 194 -3.31 0.46 -32.99
C GLU A 194 -2.56 -0.16 -34.18
N ALA A 195 -1.24 -0.29 -34.12
CA ALA A 195 -0.41 -0.91 -35.15
C ALA A 195 -0.76 -2.41 -35.34
N ALA A 196 -1.10 -3.11 -34.26
CA ALA A 196 -1.62 -4.47 -34.33
C ALA A 196 -3.08 -4.55 -34.82
N GLY A 197 -3.76 -3.42 -35.07
CA GLY A 197 -5.14 -3.33 -35.53
C GLY A 197 -6.20 -3.42 -34.44
N ILE A 198 -5.82 -3.26 -33.17
CA ILE A 198 -6.73 -3.24 -32.03
C ILE A 198 -7.22 -1.79 -31.83
N THR A 199 -8.44 -1.52 -32.26
CA THR A 199 -9.05 -0.18 -32.23
C THR A 199 -10.06 0.01 -31.11
N GLU A 200 -10.56 -1.10 -30.54
CA GLU A 200 -11.45 -1.10 -29.38
C GLU A 200 -10.75 -1.85 -28.23
N MET A 201 -10.74 -1.26 -27.06
CA MET A 201 -10.13 -1.89 -25.90
C MET A 201 -10.91 -3.12 -25.46
N PRO A 202 -10.21 -4.23 -25.13
CA PRO A 202 -10.84 -5.46 -24.68
C PRO A 202 -11.62 -5.24 -23.39
N LYS A 203 -12.77 -5.90 -23.26
CA LYS A 203 -13.68 -5.77 -22.11
C LYS A 203 -13.96 -7.09 -21.41
N THR A 204 -13.43 -8.18 -21.94
CA THR A 204 -13.51 -9.51 -21.35
C THR A 204 -12.12 -10.16 -21.31
N PRO A 205 -11.87 -11.14 -20.43
CA PRO A 205 -10.62 -11.89 -20.42
C PRO A 205 -10.29 -12.50 -21.78
N GLU A 206 -11.28 -13.07 -22.47
CA GLU A 206 -11.12 -13.69 -23.78
C GLU A 206 -10.69 -12.67 -24.85
N ASP A 207 -11.35 -11.51 -24.88
CA ASP A 207 -11.00 -10.43 -25.82
C ASP A 207 -9.57 -9.91 -25.55
N PHE A 208 -9.18 -9.86 -24.28
CA PHE A 208 -7.84 -9.41 -23.89
C PHE A 208 -6.77 -10.40 -24.36
N ILE A 209 -6.94 -11.69 -24.09
CA ILE A 209 -6.02 -12.72 -24.58
C ILE A 209 -5.98 -12.73 -26.12
N ALA A 210 -7.11 -12.53 -26.80
CA ALA A 210 -7.13 -12.40 -28.26
C ALA A 210 -6.33 -11.18 -28.75
N ALA A 211 -6.43 -10.04 -28.06
CA ALA A 211 -5.64 -8.84 -28.37
C ALA A 211 -4.13 -9.09 -28.18
N LEU A 212 -3.71 -9.75 -27.09
CA LEU A 212 -2.31 -10.11 -26.88
C LEU A 212 -1.76 -11.02 -27.99
N LYS A 213 -2.55 -12.00 -28.44
CA LYS A 213 -2.19 -12.86 -29.61
C LYS A 213 -2.02 -12.03 -30.88
N GLN A 214 -2.93 -11.12 -31.14
CA GLN A 214 -2.87 -10.23 -32.31
C GLN A 214 -1.60 -9.37 -32.30
N ILE A 215 -1.18 -8.87 -31.13
CA ILE A 215 0.09 -8.15 -30.97
C ILE A 215 1.28 -9.09 -31.29
N LYS A 216 1.29 -10.30 -30.74
CA LYS A 216 2.35 -11.30 -30.99
C LYS A 216 2.45 -11.69 -32.46
N GLU A 217 1.31 -11.80 -33.15
CA GLU A 217 1.24 -12.07 -34.59
C GLU A 217 1.69 -10.89 -35.43
N TYR A 218 1.39 -9.65 -35.00
CA TYR A 218 1.81 -8.43 -35.66
C TYR A 218 3.34 -8.29 -35.64
N ASP A 219 3.95 -8.39 -34.46
CA ASP A 219 5.40 -8.35 -34.29
C ASP A 219 5.82 -9.24 -33.10
N SER A 220 6.46 -10.38 -33.43
CA SER A 220 6.89 -11.35 -32.43
C SER A 220 8.02 -10.85 -31.51
N SER A 221 8.65 -9.72 -31.80
CA SER A 221 9.66 -9.10 -30.94
C SER A 221 9.06 -8.23 -29.82
N ILE A 222 7.78 -7.89 -29.92
CA ILE A 222 7.06 -7.18 -28.87
C ILE A 222 6.63 -8.18 -27.80
N ILE A 223 6.82 -7.86 -26.55
CA ILE A 223 6.27 -8.60 -25.41
C ILE A 223 4.82 -8.14 -25.21
N PRO A 224 3.81 -9.01 -25.48
CA PRO A 224 2.40 -8.58 -25.39
C PRO A 224 2.01 -8.14 -23.98
N MET A 225 2.36 -8.93 -22.95
CA MET A 225 2.15 -8.58 -21.54
C MET A 225 3.42 -8.87 -20.75
N TYR A 226 3.91 -7.89 -20.01
CA TYR A 226 5.09 -8.05 -19.16
C TYR A 226 4.68 -8.32 -17.73
N THR A 227 5.22 -9.38 -17.12
CA THR A 227 4.74 -9.87 -15.82
C THR A 227 5.26 -9.06 -14.64
N ASN A 228 6.45 -8.45 -14.75
CA ASN A 228 7.17 -7.86 -13.63
C ASN A 228 7.52 -8.88 -12.53
N TYR A 229 7.75 -10.14 -12.87
CA TYR A 229 7.92 -11.26 -11.95
C TYR A 229 8.98 -10.99 -10.85
N ALA A 230 10.15 -10.46 -11.20
CA ALA A 230 11.23 -10.19 -10.24
C ALA A 230 10.89 -9.02 -9.28
N ALA A 231 9.93 -8.15 -9.64
CA ALA A 231 9.40 -7.14 -8.75
C ALA A 231 8.19 -7.72 -8.01
N GLY A 232 8.44 -8.49 -6.95
CA GLY A 232 7.43 -9.30 -6.27
C GLY A 232 6.16 -8.57 -5.88
N TRP A 233 6.26 -7.30 -5.45
CA TRP A 233 5.10 -6.47 -5.15
C TRP A 233 4.12 -6.32 -6.33
N ALA A 234 4.59 -6.44 -7.57
CA ALA A 234 3.75 -6.36 -8.76
C ALA A 234 2.91 -7.61 -8.98
N MET A 235 3.31 -8.75 -8.42
CA MET A 235 2.66 -10.03 -8.68
C MET A 235 1.33 -10.19 -7.91
N GLY A 236 1.27 -9.80 -6.63
CA GLY A 236 0.02 -9.87 -5.86
C GLY A 236 -0.68 -8.53 -5.77
N GLY A 237 0.03 -7.51 -5.29
CA GLY A 237 -0.52 -6.18 -4.99
C GLY A 237 -1.12 -5.43 -6.17
N GLN A 238 -0.80 -5.81 -7.41
CA GLN A 238 -1.39 -5.20 -8.61
C GLN A 238 -2.53 -6.02 -9.23
N TRP A 239 -2.65 -7.30 -8.92
CA TRP A 239 -3.69 -8.18 -9.45
C TRP A 239 -4.89 -8.33 -8.51
N ASP A 240 -4.64 -8.54 -7.23
CA ASP A 240 -5.68 -8.79 -6.23
C ASP A 240 -6.74 -7.68 -6.15
N PRO A 241 -6.38 -6.38 -6.25
CA PRO A 241 -7.38 -5.32 -6.23
C PRO A 241 -8.42 -5.42 -7.35
N ALA A 242 -8.09 -6.04 -8.49
CA ALA A 242 -9.05 -6.26 -9.57
C ALA A 242 -10.21 -7.20 -9.16
N ILE A 243 -10.04 -7.98 -8.09
CA ILE A 243 -11.08 -8.93 -7.63
C ILE A 243 -12.31 -8.17 -7.12
N SER A 244 -12.15 -7.12 -6.29
CA SER A 244 -13.29 -6.39 -5.74
C SER A 244 -14.00 -5.55 -6.81
N GLY A 245 -13.32 -4.57 -7.38
CA GLY A 245 -13.92 -3.66 -8.35
C GLY A 245 -14.22 -4.33 -9.67
N SER A 246 -13.17 -4.71 -10.40
CA SER A 246 -13.32 -5.16 -11.78
C SER A 246 -14.04 -6.50 -11.91
N ALA A 247 -13.78 -7.45 -11.01
CA ALA A 247 -14.31 -8.80 -11.16
C ALA A 247 -15.62 -9.07 -10.40
N THR A 248 -15.95 -8.29 -9.37
CA THR A 248 -17.21 -8.46 -8.61
C THR A 248 -18.08 -7.21 -8.61
N GLY A 249 -17.50 -6.02 -8.71
CA GLY A 249 -18.22 -4.75 -8.59
C GLY A 249 -18.80 -4.52 -7.19
N ASP A 250 -18.21 -5.11 -6.16
CA ASP A 250 -18.77 -5.22 -4.82
C ASP A 250 -17.77 -4.71 -3.78
N SER A 251 -18.03 -3.56 -3.18
CA SER A 251 -17.21 -2.91 -2.17
C SER A 251 -16.99 -3.75 -0.90
N THR A 252 -17.89 -4.68 -0.62
CA THR A 252 -17.80 -5.55 0.55
C THR A 252 -17.08 -6.87 0.28
N TYR A 253 -16.67 -7.11 -0.99
CA TYR A 253 -16.21 -8.44 -1.36
C TYR A 253 -14.93 -8.84 -0.64
N MET A 254 -13.86 -8.05 -0.74
CA MET A 254 -12.54 -8.43 -0.24
C MET A 254 -12.49 -8.61 1.26
N ASN A 255 -12.99 -7.65 2.01
CA ASN A 255 -12.83 -7.62 3.47
C ASN A 255 -14.00 -8.26 4.24
N GLN A 256 -15.10 -8.62 3.57
CA GLN A 256 -16.26 -9.18 4.24
C GLN A 256 -16.72 -10.50 3.59
N LYS A 257 -17.04 -10.52 2.29
CA LYS A 257 -17.67 -11.68 1.64
C LYS A 257 -16.69 -12.79 1.28
N LEU A 258 -15.47 -12.45 0.83
CA LEU A 258 -14.45 -13.43 0.46
C LEU A 258 -14.22 -14.42 1.59
N LEU A 259 -14.12 -13.91 2.82
CA LEU A 259 -13.83 -14.66 4.04
C LEU A 259 -14.91 -15.71 4.38
N HIS A 260 -16.15 -15.45 3.96
CA HIS A 260 -17.32 -16.27 4.24
C HIS A 260 -17.83 -17.03 3.00
N THR A 261 -17.14 -16.91 1.86
CA THR A 261 -17.53 -17.57 0.62
C THR A 261 -16.89 -18.94 0.50
N ALA A 262 -17.69 -19.98 0.38
CA ALA A 262 -17.19 -21.32 0.08
C ALA A 262 -16.64 -21.36 -1.36
N ASN A 263 -15.37 -21.77 -1.53
CA ASN A 263 -14.69 -21.84 -2.81
C ASN A 263 -14.66 -20.48 -3.57
N PRO A 264 -14.10 -19.41 -2.97
CA PRO A 264 -14.13 -18.07 -3.57
C PRO A 264 -13.36 -17.96 -4.89
N PHE A 265 -12.52 -18.95 -5.22
CA PHE A 265 -11.74 -19.06 -6.45
C PHE A 265 -12.34 -20.04 -7.48
N ALA A 266 -13.54 -20.55 -7.24
CA ALA A 266 -14.22 -21.37 -8.25
C ALA A 266 -14.62 -20.49 -9.45
N ASP A 267 -14.56 -21.06 -10.67
CA ASP A 267 -15.08 -20.42 -11.87
C ASP A 267 -16.60 -20.24 -11.77
N PRO A 268 -17.12 -19.01 -11.74
CA PRO A 268 -18.57 -18.77 -11.74
C PRO A 268 -19.22 -19.06 -13.12
N GLY A 269 -18.43 -19.21 -14.16
CA GLY A 269 -18.89 -19.53 -15.51
C GLY A 269 -19.48 -18.34 -16.29
N ASP A 270 -19.29 -17.12 -15.80
CA ASP A 270 -19.82 -15.88 -16.41
C ASP A 270 -18.73 -14.83 -16.71
N GLY A 271 -17.46 -15.22 -16.58
CA GLY A 271 -16.30 -14.35 -16.83
C GLY A 271 -15.98 -13.38 -15.71
N THR A 272 -16.63 -13.49 -14.55
CA THR A 272 -16.40 -12.65 -13.36
C THR A 272 -15.66 -13.40 -12.26
N GLY A 273 -15.42 -12.75 -11.12
CA GLY A 273 -14.83 -13.34 -9.92
C GLY A 273 -13.30 -13.51 -9.96
N ALA A 274 -12.73 -13.89 -8.83
CA ALA A 274 -11.29 -14.02 -8.62
C ALA A 274 -10.63 -15.01 -9.60
N TYR A 275 -11.33 -16.12 -9.92
CA TYR A 275 -10.84 -17.10 -10.89
C TYR A 275 -10.44 -16.46 -12.22
N ASN A 276 -11.29 -15.58 -12.76
CA ASN A 276 -11.05 -14.97 -14.08
C ASN A 276 -9.96 -13.89 -14.03
N VAL A 277 -9.72 -13.26 -12.88
CA VAL A 277 -8.55 -12.38 -12.71
C VAL A 277 -7.25 -13.18 -12.86
N TYR A 278 -7.12 -14.28 -12.12
CA TYR A 278 -5.91 -15.11 -12.16
C TYR A 278 -5.76 -15.89 -13.48
N LYS A 279 -6.89 -16.28 -14.08
CA LYS A 279 -6.91 -16.96 -15.37
C LYS A 279 -6.29 -16.11 -16.48
N VAL A 280 -6.39 -14.79 -16.44
CA VAL A 280 -5.73 -13.91 -17.41
C VAL A 280 -4.21 -14.10 -17.38
N MET A 281 -3.58 -14.14 -16.20
CA MET A 281 -2.15 -14.43 -16.09
C MET A 281 -1.82 -15.81 -16.60
N TYR A 282 -2.56 -16.83 -16.13
CA TYR A 282 -2.34 -18.20 -16.53
C TYR A 282 -2.42 -18.39 -18.06
N ASP A 283 -3.47 -17.85 -18.70
CA ASP A 283 -3.65 -17.96 -20.14
C ASP A 283 -2.55 -17.21 -20.91
N ALA A 284 -2.15 -16.03 -20.44
CA ALA A 284 -1.08 -15.27 -21.09
C ALA A 284 0.25 -16.02 -21.07
N VAL A 285 0.61 -16.62 -19.94
CA VAL A 285 1.83 -17.44 -19.81
C VAL A 285 1.73 -18.73 -20.62
N ALA A 286 0.64 -19.48 -20.46
CA ALA A 286 0.44 -20.76 -21.13
C ALA A 286 0.44 -20.65 -22.68
N GLU A 287 0.05 -19.49 -23.22
CA GLU A 287 0.04 -19.22 -24.64
C GLU A 287 1.29 -18.47 -25.14
N GLY A 288 2.29 -18.26 -24.25
CA GLY A 288 3.56 -17.62 -24.61
C GLY A 288 3.40 -16.15 -24.98
N LEU A 289 2.49 -15.42 -24.30
CA LEU A 289 2.16 -14.01 -24.55
C LEU A 289 2.88 -13.06 -23.58
N THR A 290 3.79 -13.60 -22.76
CA THR A 290 4.64 -12.85 -21.84
C THR A 290 6.10 -12.88 -22.31
N GLU A 291 7.00 -12.28 -21.53
CA GLU A 291 8.44 -12.41 -21.73
C GLU A 291 8.89 -13.89 -21.63
N GLU A 292 9.95 -14.24 -22.37
CA GLU A 292 10.46 -15.63 -22.42
C GLU A 292 11.14 -16.06 -21.12
N ASP A 293 11.80 -15.14 -20.44
CA ASP A 293 12.52 -15.37 -19.18
C ASP A 293 12.03 -14.39 -18.12
N TYR A 294 11.03 -14.80 -17.35
CA TYR A 294 10.41 -14.02 -16.30
C TYR A 294 11.40 -13.66 -15.15
N SER A 295 12.44 -14.49 -14.96
CA SER A 295 13.43 -14.25 -13.89
C SER A 295 14.32 -13.04 -14.16
N THR A 296 14.34 -12.54 -15.39
CA THR A 296 15.13 -11.38 -15.82
C THR A 296 14.31 -10.09 -15.91
N THR A 297 13.07 -10.10 -15.44
CA THR A 297 12.24 -8.88 -15.44
C THR A 297 12.87 -7.79 -14.58
N ASP A 298 12.81 -6.55 -15.07
CA ASP A 298 13.43 -5.38 -14.44
C ASP A 298 12.41 -4.24 -14.40
N TRP A 299 12.03 -3.83 -13.20
CA TRP A 299 11.05 -2.77 -12.98
C TRP A 299 11.50 -1.42 -13.56
N GLU A 300 12.75 -1.03 -13.32
CA GLU A 300 13.24 0.27 -13.81
C GLU A 300 13.37 0.26 -15.34
N GLY A 301 13.91 -0.82 -15.89
CA GLY A 301 14.07 -0.96 -17.36
C GLY A 301 12.74 -1.06 -18.10
N CYS A 302 11.71 -1.68 -17.51
CA CYS A 302 10.43 -1.89 -18.21
C CYS A 302 9.68 -0.59 -18.52
N LYS A 303 9.91 0.48 -17.75
CA LYS A 303 9.33 1.81 -18.00
C LYS A 303 9.72 2.33 -19.38
N GLY A 304 11.00 2.30 -19.69
CA GLY A 304 11.50 2.67 -21.03
C GLY A 304 11.06 1.69 -22.12
N MET A 305 10.97 0.41 -21.83
CA MET A 305 10.54 -0.61 -22.78
C MET A 305 9.09 -0.41 -23.23
N ILE A 306 8.15 -0.15 -22.31
CA ILE A 306 6.76 0.13 -22.68
C ILE A 306 6.63 1.47 -23.40
N ASN A 307 7.37 2.51 -22.96
CA ASN A 307 7.39 3.79 -23.63
C ASN A 307 7.83 3.65 -25.10
N ASN A 308 8.83 2.82 -25.37
CA ASN A 308 9.38 2.59 -26.72
C ASN A 308 8.63 1.50 -27.53
N GLY A 309 7.54 0.93 -26.99
CA GLY A 309 6.73 -0.07 -27.69
C GLY A 309 7.33 -1.48 -27.74
N GLN A 310 8.36 -1.78 -26.93
CA GLN A 310 8.92 -3.14 -26.78
C GLN A 310 8.05 -4.02 -25.88
N ILE A 311 7.29 -3.42 -24.98
CA ILE A 311 6.24 -4.01 -24.16
C ILE A 311 4.92 -3.38 -24.57
N ALA A 312 3.88 -4.21 -24.78
CA ALA A 312 2.57 -3.68 -25.16
C ALA A 312 1.72 -3.29 -23.94
N CYS A 313 1.73 -4.08 -22.86
CA CYS A 313 0.99 -3.74 -21.64
C CYS A 313 1.54 -4.42 -20.38
N MET A 314 1.08 -3.90 -19.23
CA MET A 314 1.33 -4.42 -17.88
C MET A 314 0.11 -4.20 -16.99
N VAL A 315 -0.18 -5.14 -16.08
CA VAL A 315 -1.20 -4.97 -15.03
C VAL A 315 -0.57 -4.18 -13.89
N LEU A 316 -1.00 -2.95 -13.70
CA LEU A 316 -0.46 -2.01 -12.71
C LEU A 316 -1.55 -1.05 -12.24
N GLY A 317 -1.30 -0.35 -11.15
CA GLY A 317 -2.13 0.79 -10.73
C GLY A 317 -1.92 2.03 -11.61
N SER A 318 -2.85 2.97 -11.52
CA SER A 318 -2.81 4.23 -12.27
C SER A 318 -1.57 5.09 -11.98
N TRP A 319 -0.97 4.93 -10.81
CA TRP A 319 0.27 5.59 -10.38
C TRP A 319 1.46 5.32 -11.31
N ALA A 320 1.44 4.20 -12.06
CA ALA A 320 2.52 3.85 -12.98
C ALA A 320 2.48 4.66 -14.29
N VAL A 321 1.32 5.24 -14.65
CA VAL A 321 1.15 5.96 -15.92
C VAL A 321 2.11 7.14 -16.07
N PRO A 322 2.27 8.07 -15.10
CA PRO A 322 3.24 9.15 -15.20
C PRO A 322 4.66 8.64 -15.36
N GLN A 323 5.07 7.63 -14.59
CA GLN A 323 6.43 7.07 -14.66
C GLN A 323 6.74 6.48 -16.05
N MET A 324 5.77 5.79 -16.66
CA MET A 324 5.93 5.26 -18.01
C MET A 324 5.98 6.37 -19.08
N LYS A 325 5.22 7.45 -18.88
CA LYS A 325 5.25 8.62 -19.77
C LYS A 325 6.59 9.34 -19.73
N GLU A 326 7.18 9.46 -18.55
CA GLU A 326 8.45 10.17 -18.32
C GLU A 326 9.68 9.34 -18.75
N ALA A 327 9.54 8.03 -18.91
CA ALA A 327 10.65 7.13 -19.20
C ALA A 327 11.16 7.17 -20.65
N GLY A 328 10.63 8.06 -21.53
CA GLY A 328 11.08 8.20 -22.91
C GLY A 328 10.34 9.28 -23.71
N ASP A 329 10.59 9.31 -25.01
CA ASP A 329 10.07 10.36 -25.89
C ASP A 329 8.62 10.14 -26.35
N ASN A 330 8.00 8.98 -26.05
CA ASN A 330 6.68 8.60 -26.54
C ASN A 330 5.59 8.67 -25.45
N ALA A 331 5.62 9.72 -24.63
CA ALA A 331 4.67 9.94 -23.54
C ALA A 331 3.20 9.84 -23.97
N ASP A 332 2.90 10.34 -25.19
CA ASP A 332 1.54 10.34 -25.74
C ASP A 332 1.04 8.93 -26.10
N ASP A 333 1.92 7.94 -26.25
CA ASP A 333 1.54 6.56 -26.54
C ASP A 333 1.16 5.76 -25.30
N ILE A 334 1.49 6.25 -24.11
CA ILE A 334 1.13 5.61 -22.86
C ILE A 334 -0.30 5.96 -22.45
N ALA A 335 -1.10 4.92 -22.26
CA ALA A 335 -2.50 5.03 -21.86
C ALA A 335 -2.85 4.02 -20.76
N TYR A 336 -4.07 4.13 -20.23
CA TYR A 336 -4.53 3.31 -19.12
C TYR A 336 -5.96 2.85 -19.37
N MET A 337 -6.27 1.58 -19.07
CA MET A 337 -7.62 1.02 -19.21
C MET A 337 -8.00 0.18 -17.99
N PRO A 338 -9.31 0.02 -17.70
CA PRO A 338 -9.76 -0.89 -16.64
C PRO A 338 -9.35 -2.33 -16.94
N PHE A 339 -9.25 -3.15 -15.90
CA PHE A 339 -9.06 -4.60 -16.05
C PHE A 339 -10.20 -5.18 -16.89
N PRO A 340 -9.92 -6.07 -17.85
CA PRO A 340 -10.86 -6.46 -18.90
C PRO A 340 -11.90 -7.48 -18.41
N ILE A 341 -12.76 -7.06 -17.51
CA ILE A 341 -13.92 -7.83 -17.05
C ILE A 341 -15.17 -6.98 -17.19
N THR A 342 -16.21 -7.57 -17.79
CA THR A 342 -17.56 -7.01 -17.84
C THR A 342 -18.43 -7.78 -16.86
N LEU A 343 -19.01 -7.09 -15.89
CA LEU A 343 -19.89 -7.66 -14.89
C LEU A 343 -21.19 -8.17 -15.52
N THR A 344 -21.91 -9.04 -14.82
CA THR A 344 -23.22 -9.56 -15.25
C THR A 344 -24.27 -8.47 -15.49
N SER A 345 -24.05 -7.28 -14.93
CA SER A 345 -24.85 -6.08 -15.22
C SER A 345 -24.61 -5.49 -16.63
N GLY A 346 -23.61 -5.96 -17.35
CA GLY A 346 -23.16 -5.39 -18.62
C GLY A 346 -22.25 -4.15 -18.47
N LYS A 347 -21.89 -3.78 -17.25
CA LYS A 347 -20.97 -2.66 -16.95
C LYS A 347 -19.59 -3.16 -16.61
N GLN A 348 -18.59 -2.31 -16.76
CA GLN A 348 -17.29 -2.48 -16.14
C GLN A 348 -17.21 -1.68 -14.84
N ALA A 349 -16.39 -2.14 -13.91
CA ALA A 349 -16.05 -1.43 -12.70
C ALA A 349 -14.52 -1.46 -12.50
N ALA A 350 -14.02 -0.65 -11.59
CA ALA A 350 -12.61 -0.61 -11.25
C ALA A 350 -12.44 -0.41 -9.75
N SER A 351 -11.51 -1.12 -9.16
CA SER A 351 -11.12 -0.90 -7.76
C SER A 351 -10.39 0.43 -7.63
N VAL A 352 -10.81 1.22 -6.66
CA VAL A 352 -10.22 2.51 -6.33
C VAL A 352 -9.89 2.52 -4.84
N GLY A 353 -8.72 2.97 -4.51
CA GLY A 353 -8.33 3.09 -3.13
C GLY A 353 -7.10 3.98 -2.94
N PRO A 354 -6.81 4.31 -1.69
CA PRO A 354 -5.56 4.97 -1.35
C PRO A 354 -4.39 4.03 -1.63
N ASP A 355 -3.28 4.63 -2.02
CA ASP A 355 -1.97 3.99 -2.03
C ASP A 355 -1.38 4.01 -0.60
N TYR A 356 -0.10 4.21 -0.43
CA TYR A 356 0.46 4.42 0.89
C TYR A 356 -0.16 5.63 1.61
N SER A 357 -0.11 5.59 2.92
CA SER A 357 -0.47 6.72 3.78
C SER A 357 0.75 7.21 4.53
N PHE A 358 0.87 8.52 4.70
CA PHE A 358 1.81 9.11 5.64
C PHE A 358 1.44 8.73 7.06
N GLY A 359 2.40 8.17 7.80
CA GLY A 359 2.32 7.98 9.25
C GLY A 359 3.36 8.85 9.94
N ILE A 360 3.02 9.37 11.12
CA ILE A 360 3.88 10.20 11.94
C ILE A 360 4.37 9.38 13.13
N ASN A 361 5.64 9.48 13.47
CA ASN A 361 6.26 8.71 14.53
C ASN A 361 5.68 9.10 15.91
N ALA A 362 5.09 8.14 16.61
CA ALA A 362 4.54 8.33 17.92
C ALA A 362 5.62 8.67 18.98
N ASP A 363 6.87 8.24 18.75
CA ASP A 363 8.01 8.48 19.64
C ASP A 363 8.82 9.75 19.28
N ALA A 364 8.45 10.48 18.22
CA ALA A 364 9.08 11.75 17.87
C ALA A 364 8.78 12.83 18.96
N SER A 365 9.61 13.87 19.00
CA SER A 365 9.32 15.00 19.91
C SER A 365 7.99 15.68 19.55
N GLU A 366 7.29 16.24 20.52
CA GLU A 366 6.03 16.96 20.29
C GLU A 366 6.17 18.06 19.21
N GLU A 367 7.32 18.71 19.15
CA GLU A 367 7.64 19.73 18.15
C GLU A 367 7.75 19.10 16.75
N ASN A 368 8.41 17.94 16.62
CA ASN A 368 8.53 17.21 15.36
C ASN A 368 7.19 16.60 14.94
N GLN A 369 6.39 16.09 15.87
CA GLN A 369 5.04 15.59 15.58
C GLN A 369 4.14 16.70 15.00
N ALA A 370 4.16 17.90 15.59
CA ALA A 370 3.39 19.04 15.09
C ALA A 370 3.88 19.49 13.71
N ALA A 371 5.20 19.61 13.51
CA ALA A 371 5.79 19.95 12.22
C ALA A 371 5.48 18.89 11.15
N ALA A 372 5.57 17.62 11.51
CA ALA A 372 5.23 16.50 10.63
C ALA A 372 3.74 16.50 10.23
N LEU A 373 2.85 16.82 11.18
CA LEU A 373 1.41 16.92 10.89
C LEU A 373 1.10 18.07 9.93
N CYS A 374 1.75 19.24 10.08
CA CYS A 374 1.63 20.33 9.11
C CYS A 374 2.13 19.91 7.72
N PHE A 375 3.27 19.20 7.64
CA PHE A 375 3.81 18.70 6.38
C PHE A 375 2.89 17.68 5.73
N VAL A 376 2.42 16.67 6.47
CA VAL A 376 1.50 15.66 5.97
C VAL A 376 0.21 16.30 5.45
N LYS A 377 -0.38 17.23 6.20
CA LYS A 377 -1.60 17.92 5.76
C LYS A 377 -1.37 18.76 4.52
N PHE A 378 -0.23 19.47 4.43
CA PHE A 378 0.15 20.21 3.23
C PHE A 378 0.30 19.28 2.03
N MET A 379 1.03 18.17 2.17
CA MET A 379 1.24 17.22 1.08
C MET A 379 -0.07 16.64 0.56
N THR A 380 -1.03 16.40 1.44
CA THR A 380 -2.33 15.81 1.07
C THR A 380 -3.29 16.84 0.48
N GLU A 381 -3.33 18.07 1.02
CA GLU A 381 -4.39 19.02 0.73
C GLU A 381 -4.02 20.17 -0.22
N GLU A 382 -2.76 20.63 -0.21
CA GLU A 382 -2.34 21.84 -0.92
C GLU A 382 -1.30 21.60 -2.01
N SER A 383 -0.45 20.58 -1.85
CA SER A 383 0.72 20.38 -2.72
C SER A 383 0.39 20.04 -4.16
N GLY A 384 -0.73 19.36 -4.39
CA GLY A 384 -1.05 18.79 -5.70
C GLY A 384 -0.39 17.44 -5.97
N PHE A 385 0.34 16.91 -5.01
CA PHE A 385 1.13 15.68 -5.12
C PHE A 385 0.33 14.49 -5.70
N SER A 386 -0.91 14.30 -5.24
CA SER A 386 -1.75 13.21 -5.76
C SER A 386 -2.00 13.33 -7.27
N TYR A 387 -2.33 14.53 -7.75
CA TYR A 387 -2.55 14.79 -9.18
C TYR A 387 -1.28 14.55 -10.00
N ASP A 388 -0.14 15.08 -9.55
CA ASP A 388 1.14 14.96 -10.25
C ASP A 388 1.62 13.50 -10.30
N CYS A 389 1.28 12.71 -9.28
CA CYS A 389 1.52 11.25 -9.25
C CYS A 389 0.49 10.43 -10.05
N GLY A 390 -0.38 11.08 -10.84
CA GLY A 390 -1.42 10.37 -11.61
C GLY A 390 -2.56 9.84 -10.75
N GLY A 391 -2.74 10.40 -9.54
CA GLY A 391 -3.73 9.96 -8.58
C GLY A 391 -5.08 10.63 -8.72
N LEU A 392 -6.06 10.02 -8.06
CA LEU A 392 -7.37 10.60 -7.76
C LEU A 392 -7.23 11.55 -6.56
N PRO A 393 -8.09 12.60 -6.46
CA PRO A 393 -8.03 13.52 -5.34
C PRO A 393 -8.23 12.82 -3.99
N VAL A 394 -7.28 12.97 -3.08
CA VAL A 394 -7.42 12.52 -1.68
C VAL A 394 -8.18 13.57 -0.88
N ALA A 395 -7.80 14.84 -0.98
CA ALA A 395 -8.54 15.93 -0.35
C ALA A 395 -9.84 16.21 -1.12
N ILE A 396 -10.96 16.34 -0.41
CA ILE A 396 -12.28 16.63 -1.02
C ILE A 396 -12.29 17.96 -1.80
N LYS A 397 -11.48 18.93 -1.36
CA LYS A 397 -11.38 20.24 -2.04
C LYS A 397 -10.61 20.19 -3.37
N ASP A 398 -9.78 19.18 -3.62
CA ASP A 398 -9.09 18.99 -4.91
C ASP A 398 -10.02 18.26 -5.89
N THR A 399 -10.24 18.87 -7.04
CA THR A 399 -11.11 18.31 -8.10
C THR A 399 -10.35 18.01 -9.38
N ARG A 400 -9.02 18.12 -9.37
CA ARG A 400 -8.19 17.82 -10.54
C ARG A 400 -8.19 16.33 -10.82
N LEU A 401 -8.22 15.98 -12.08
CA LEU A 401 -8.21 14.59 -12.53
C LEU A 401 -7.29 14.45 -13.73
N PRO A 402 -6.28 13.56 -13.68
CA PRO A 402 -5.40 13.31 -14.83
C PRO A 402 -6.16 12.87 -16.08
N ASP A 403 -5.74 13.36 -17.23
CA ASP A 403 -6.45 13.18 -18.52
C ASP A 403 -6.67 11.71 -18.91
N PHE A 404 -5.78 10.80 -18.53
CA PHE A 404 -5.91 9.39 -18.86
C PHE A 404 -7.12 8.71 -18.18
N TYR A 405 -7.70 9.29 -17.14
CA TYR A 405 -8.94 8.82 -16.55
C TYR A 405 -10.17 9.05 -17.46
N ALA A 406 -10.01 9.78 -18.58
CA ALA A 406 -11.09 9.88 -19.56
C ALA A 406 -11.54 8.51 -20.09
N ALA A 407 -10.65 7.50 -20.11
CA ALA A 407 -10.96 6.11 -20.46
C ALA A 407 -11.91 5.43 -19.45
N PHE A 408 -12.00 5.97 -18.23
CA PHE A 408 -12.86 5.44 -17.15
C PHE A 408 -14.24 6.11 -17.09
N LYS A 409 -14.57 6.91 -18.08
CA LYS A 409 -15.90 7.54 -18.13
C LYS A 409 -17.01 6.50 -18.23
N GLY A 410 -17.86 6.45 -17.21
CA GLY A 410 -18.96 5.48 -17.12
C GLY A 410 -18.57 4.12 -16.53
N ILE A 411 -17.34 3.99 -16.06
CA ILE A 411 -16.88 2.89 -15.22
C ILE A 411 -17.29 3.19 -13.78
N ASP A 412 -17.87 2.21 -13.10
CA ASP A 412 -18.24 2.35 -11.69
C ASP A 412 -16.96 2.17 -10.83
N PHE A 413 -16.62 3.15 -10.00
CA PHE A 413 -15.52 3.06 -9.05
C PHE A 413 -15.99 2.38 -7.76
N VAL A 414 -15.21 1.39 -7.32
CA VAL A 414 -15.48 0.57 -6.13
C VAL A 414 -14.36 0.81 -5.13
N VAL A 415 -14.71 1.33 -3.97
CA VAL A 415 -13.82 1.48 -2.81
C VAL A 415 -14.15 0.36 -1.84
N ASP A 416 -13.14 -0.39 -1.42
CA ASP A 416 -13.35 -1.49 -0.48
C ASP A 416 -13.82 -0.97 0.88
N GLU A 417 -14.91 -1.55 1.37
CA GLU A 417 -15.38 -1.31 2.71
C GLU A 417 -14.49 -2.03 3.74
N PRO A 418 -14.39 -1.51 4.96
CA PRO A 418 -13.62 -2.17 6.02
C PRO A 418 -14.20 -3.55 6.35
N ALA A 419 -13.42 -4.36 7.07
CA ALA A 419 -13.86 -5.62 7.63
C ALA A 419 -15.08 -5.41 8.56
N ILE A 420 -15.82 -6.49 8.80
CA ILE A 420 -16.87 -6.51 9.83
C ILE A 420 -16.21 -6.36 11.19
N ASP A 421 -16.81 -5.58 12.09
CA ASP A 421 -16.31 -5.37 13.45
C ASP A 421 -15.95 -6.69 14.13
N GLY A 422 -14.72 -6.84 14.57
CA GLY A 422 -14.18 -8.04 15.20
C GLY A 422 -13.71 -9.14 14.24
N GLU A 423 -13.68 -8.87 12.94
CA GLU A 423 -13.14 -9.77 11.89
C GLU A 423 -11.94 -9.18 11.15
N GLU A 424 -11.35 -8.10 11.66
CA GLU A 424 -10.29 -7.34 11.00
C GLU A 424 -9.07 -8.19 10.68
N ASP A 425 -8.75 -9.16 11.53
CA ASP A 425 -7.59 -10.04 11.37
C ASP A 425 -7.89 -11.33 10.59
N LEU A 426 -9.16 -11.60 10.29
CA LEU A 426 -9.58 -12.90 9.72
C LEU A 426 -8.96 -13.15 8.33
N LEU A 427 -8.81 -12.11 7.51
CA LEU A 427 -8.15 -12.24 6.20
C LEU A 427 -6.67 -12.61 6.36
N ASN A 428 -5.98 -12.01 7.30
CA ASN A 428 -4.58 -12.31 7.60
C ASN A 428 -4.42 -13.74 8.09
N GLU A 429 -5.30 -14.21 8.99
CA GLU A 429 -5.31 -15.59 9.47
C GLU A 429 -5.54 -16.59 8.33
N LEU A 430 -6.53 -16.34 7.47
CA LEU A 430 -6.80 -17.19 6.30
C LEU A 430 -5.64 -17.21 5.31
N ASN A 431 -4.98 -16.08 5.07
CA ASN A 431 -3.80 -16.02 4.22
C ASN A 431 -2.64 -16.83 4.80
N ALA A 432 -2.40 -16.70 6.10
CA ALA A 432 -1.35 -17.45 6.78
C ALA A 432 -1.60 -18.98 6.76
N GLU A 433 -2.84 -19.41 6.95
CA GLU A 433 -3.21 -20.83 6.93
C GLU A 433 -3.24 -21.44 5.52
N SER A 434 -3.73 -20.68 4.54
CA SER A 434 -3.89 -21.15 3.15
C SER A 434 -2.66 -20.96 2.28
N GLY A 435 -1.76 -20.03 2.65
CA GLY A 435 -0.63 -19.62 1.82
C GLY A 435 -1.02 -18.81 0.57
N LEU A 436 -2.26 -18.35 0.49
CA LEU A 436 -2.76 -17.63 -0.70
C LEU A 436 -2.28 -16.18 -0.77
N ASN A 437 -2.00 -15.56 0.36
CA ASN A 437 -1.51 -14.17 0.45
C ASN A 437 -2.37 -13.14 -0.31
N ILE A 438 -3.70 -13.30 -0.27
CA ILE A 438 -4.62 -12.40 -0.94
C ILE A 438 -4.58 -11.03 -0.25
N ASN A 439 -4.57 -9.95 -1.04
CA ASN A 439 -4.54 -8.58 -0.56
C ASN A 439 -3.39 -8.28 0.42
N ASN A 440 -2.34 -9.08 0.36
CA ASN A 440 -1.17 -8.96 1.21
C ASN A 440 0.04 -9.08 0.31
N ASN A 441 0.71 -8.12 -0.15
CA ASN A 441 1.90 -8.08 -1.03
C ASN A 441 2.67 -9.42 -1.21
N GLY A 442 1.97 -10.53 -0.97
CA GLY A 442 2.46 -11.90 -1.12
C GLY A 442 2.54 -12.26 -2.59
N GLU A 443 3.71 -12.70 -2.98
CA GLU A 443 4.10 -12.93 -4.36
C GLU A 443 3.68 -14.32 -4.83
N THR A 444 3.65 -15.26 -3.89
CA THR A 444 3.75 -16.70 -4.15
C THR A 444 2.71 -17.23 -5.12
N LYS A 445 1.43 -16.90 -4.96
CA LYS A 445 0.38 -17.48 -5.82
C LYS A 445 0.46 -17.01 -7.29
N MET A 446 0.83 -15.73 -7.50
CA MET A 446 0.97 -15.20 -8.85
C MET A 446 2.26 -15.66 -9.49
N GLN A 447 3.33 -15.81 -8.72
CA GLN A 447 4.59 -16.40 -9.21
C GLN A 447 4.38 -17.84 -9.64
N GLU A 448 3.66 -18.66 -8.87
CA GLU A 448 3.32 -20.04 -9.24
C GLU A 448 2.51 -20.14 -10.54
N LEU A 449 1.74 -19.10 -10.91
CA LEU A 449 1.04 -19.05 -12.20
C LEU A 449 1.98 -18.74 -13.36
N VAL A 450 3.10 -18.10 -13.11
CA VAL A 450 4.12 -17.76 -14.11
C VAL A 450 5.10 -18.92 -14.30
N GLU A 451 5.46 -19.65 -13.24
CA GLU A 451 6.33 -20.84 -13.24
C GLU A 451 5.67 -22.06 -13.90
#